data_6cf0f33e13e2e798e3d6ab683b16b0dd
#
_entry.id   6cf0f33e13e2e798e3d6ab683b16b0dd
#
_cell.length_a   1.000
_cell.length_b   1.000
_cell.length_c   1.000
_cell.angle_alpha   90.00
_cell.angle_beta   90.00
_cell.angle_gamma   90.00
#
_symmetry.space_group_name_H-M   'P 1'
#
loop_
_entity.id
_entity.type
_entity.pdbx_description
1 polymer ?
#
loop_
_entity_poly.entity_id
_entity_poly.type
_entity_poly.pdbx_seq_one_letter_code
_entity_poly.pdbx_strand_id
1 'polypeptide(L)'
;MLDGAEDCVAQGIVSSLQSSNVRLRRALRNQEAFVQHPRYPLIFDPQTAGGLLASVPAGKADACIAALVALGYVHTVAIGRILPQSDVLEPIVLVA
;
A
#
# COMPACT_ATOMS: atom_id res chain seq x y z
N MET A 1 -6.07 4.98 5.08
CA MET A 1 -4.90 5.63 5.71
C MET A 1 -5.38 6.23 7.01
N LEU A 2 -4.54 6.25 8.05
CA LEU A 2 -4.88 6.88 9.32
C LEU A 2 -4.90 8.41 9.17
N ASP A 3 -5.80 9.06 9.89
CA ASP A 3 -5.86 10.52 9.94
C ASP A 3 -4.55 11.09 10.49
N GLY A 4 -4.05 12.17 9.90
CA GLY A 4 -2.80 12.81 10.29
C GLY A 4 -1.52 12.16 9.74
N ALA A 5 -1.58 11.00 9.09
CA ALA A 5 -0.38 10.33 8.57
C ALA A 5 0.35 11.17 7.50
N GLU A 6 -0.40 11.85 6.63
CA GLU A 6 0.17 12.73 5.61
C GLU A 6 0.81 13.98 6.25
N ASP A 7 0.18 14.52 7.29
CA ASP A 7 0.70 15.69 8.01
C ASP A 7 2.02 15.35 8.73
N CYS A 8 2.12 14.17 9.31
CA CYS A 8 3.38 13.70 9.91
C CYS A 8 4.49 13.62 8.87
N VAL A 9 4.22 13.01 7.71
CA VAL A 9 5.22 12.92 6.62
C VAL A 9 5.62 14.30 6.12
N ALA A 10 4.66 15.22 5.92
CA ALA A 10 4.93 16.58 5.48
C ALA A 10 5.83 17.36 6.46
N GLN A 11 5.77 17.03 7.75
CA GLN A 11 6.62 17.58 8.79
C GLN A 11 7.93 16.81 8.99
N GLY A 12 8.20 15.78 8.19
CA GLY A 12 9.39 14.94 8.32
C GLY A 12 9.34 13.99 9.52
N ILE A 13 8.16 13.79 10.12
CA ILE A 13 7.95 12.87 11.23
C ILE A 13 7.71 11.49 10.66
N VAL A 14 8.71 10.62 10.76
CA VAL A 14 8.69 9.26 10.24
C VAL A 14 9.30 8.30 11.26
N SER A 15 9.01 7.00 11.11
CA SER A 15 9.64 5.98 11.96
C SER A 15 11.15 5.91 11.74
N SER A 16 11.90 5.65 12.80
CA SER A 16 13.35 5.41 12.73
C SER A 16 13.72 4.22 11.81
N LEU A 17 12.82 3.27 11.61
CA LEU A 17 13.01 2.11 10.74
C LEU A 17 12.69 2.39 9.27
N GLN A 18 12.07 3.52 8.95
CA GLN A 18 11.66 3.81 7.57
C GLN A 18 12.85 3.85 6.60
N SER A 19 14.00 4.36 7.02
CA SER A 19 15.21 4.40 6.20
C SER A 19 15.64 3.00 5.72
N SER A 20 15.43 1.98 6.54
CA SER A 20 15.67 0.58 6.16
C SER A 20 14.63 0.07 5.16
N ASN A 21 13.37 0.42 5.35
CA ASN A 21 12.27 0.01 4.48
C ASN A 21 12.29 0.68 3.11
N VAL A 22 12.81 1.89 3.00
CA VAL A 22 12.98 2.60 1.71
C VAL A 22 13.79 1.77 0.69
N ARG A 23 14.60 0.82 1.13
CA ARG A 23 15.29 -0.12 0.23
C ARG A 23 14.31 -0.95 -0.63
N LEU A 24 13.07 -1.14 -0.17
CA LEU A 24 12.01 -1.85 -0.90
C LEU A 24 11.53 -1.11 -2.15
N ARG A 25 11.89 0.18 -2.31
CA ARG A 25 11.59 0.96 -3.53
C ARG A 25 12.06 0.27 -4.82
N ARG A 26 13.10 -0.56 -4.73
CA ARG A 26 13.60 -1.37 -5.86
C ARG A 26 12.58 -2.39 -6.39
N ALA A 27 11.52 -2.68 -5.64
CA ALA A 27 10.42 -3.53 -6.09
C ALA A 27 9.36 -2.77 -6.92
N LEU A 28 9.46 -1.44 -6.98
CA LEU A 28 8.51 -0.57 -7.67
C LEU A 28 9.00 -0.28 -9.09
N ARG A 29 8.24 -0.72 -10.09
CA ARG A 29 8.56 -0.54 -11.52
C ARG A 29 8.54 0.91 -11.98
N ASN A 30 7.61 1.71 -11.44
CA ASN A 30 7.34 3.08 -11.90
C ASN A 30 7.52 4.11 -10.78
N GLN A 31 8.48 3.89 -9.88
CA GLN A 31 8.71 4.74 -8.71
C GLN A 31 8.90 6.22 -9.06
N GLU A 32 9.57 6.52 -10.19
CA GLU A 32 9.88 7.89 -10.61
C GLU A 32 8.63 8.75 -10.81
N ALA A 33 7.52 8.13 -11.26
CA ALA A 33 6.25 8.81 -11.44
C ALA A 33 5.58 9.19 -10.10
N PHE A 34 5.98 8.56 -8.98
CA PHE A 34 5.32 8.72 -7.69
C PHE A 34 6.21 9.26 -6.58
N VAL A 35 7.52 9.40 -6.81
CA VAL A 35 8.47 9.85 -5.77
C VAL A 35 8.13 11.21 -5.17
N GLN A 36 7.45 12.08 -5.93
CA GLN A 36 6.98 13.40 -5.48
C GLN A 36 5.57 13.38 -4.90
N HIS A 37 4.88 12.22 -4.93
CA HIS A 37 3.53 12.13 -4.38
C HIS A 37 3.58 12.18 -2.84
N PRO A 38 2.74 13.00 -2.15
CA PRO A 38 2.79 13.17 -0.69
C PRO A 38 2.68 11.86 0.09
N ARG A 39 1.96 10.88 -0.43
CA ARG A 39 1.76 9.56 0.20
C ARG A 39 2.86 8.56 -0.10
N TYR A 40 3.78 8.88 -1.01
CA TYR A 40 4.83 7.93 -1.41
C TYR A 40 5.66 7.42 -0.23
N PRO A 41 6.10 8.27 0.73
CA PRO A 41 6.85 7.81 1.89
C PRO A 41 6.07 6.81 2.78
N LEU A 42 4.75 6.91 2.83
CA LEU A 42 3.90 6.04 3.64
C LEU A 42 3.87 4.58 3.17
N ILE A 43 4.24 4.31 1.91
CA ILE A 43 4.37 2.94 1.39
C ILE A 43 5.45 2.16 2.15
N PHE A 44 6.44 2.85 2.70
CA PHE A 44 7.60 2.27 3.37
C PHE A 44 7.51 2.39 4.89
N ASP A 45 6.40 2.90 5.43
CA ASP A 45 6.24 3.03 6.87
C ASP A 45 6.22 1.64 7.54
N PRO A 46 7.10 1.39 8.53
CA PRO A 46 7.15 0.09 9.19
C PRO A 46 5.95 -0.08 10.12
N GLN A 47 5.11 -1.06 9.82
CA GLN A 47 3.92 -1.37 10.60
C GLN A 47 4.17 -2.57 11.49
N THR A 48 4.08 -2.40 12.81
CA THR A 48 4.15 -3.52 13.78
C THR A 48 2.84 -4.30 13.79
N ALA A 49 1.72 -3.61 13.65
CA ALA A 49 0.38 -4.18 13.59
C ALA A 49 -0.44 -3.43 12.53
N GLY A 50 -0.21 -3.75 11.28
CA GLY A 50 -0.92 -3.16 10.14
C GLY A 50 -2.17 -3.93 9.77
N GLY A 51 -2.83 -3.46 8.72
CA GLY A 51 -3.95 -4.16 8.10
C GLY A 51 -3.51 -5.46 7.44
N LEU A 52 -4.45 -6.37 7.28
CA LEU A 52 -4.23 -7.61 6.55
C LEU A 52 -4.34 -7.37 5.04
N LEU A 53 -3.36 -7.83 4.29
CA LEU A 53 -3.41 -7.87 2.83
C LEU A 53 -3.79 -9.27 2.37
N ALA A 54 -4.87 -9.39 1.59
CA ALA A 54 -5.35 -10.67 1.08
C ALA A 54 -5.59 -10.60 -0.43
N SER A 55 -5.20 -11.64 -1.15
CA SER A 55 -5.53 -11.84 -2.55
C SER A 55 -6.77 -12.71 -2.66
N VAL A 56 -7.77 -12.25 -3.40
CA VAL A 56 -9.02 -12.98 -3.65
C VAL A 56 -9.33 -13.03 -5.16
N PRO A 57 -10.06 -14.03 -5.65
CA PRO A 57 -10.50 -14.04 -7.05
C PRO A 57 -11.28 -12.77 -7.40
N ALA A 58 -10.98 -12.14 -8.55
CA ALA A 58 -11.55 -10.85 -8.92
C ALA A 58 -13.09 -10.83 -8.86
N GLY A 59 -13.76 -11.88 -9.35
CA GLY A 59 -15.22 -11.97 -9.31
C GLY A 59 -15.83 -12.15 -7.91
N LYS A 60 -15.01 -12.28 -6.86
CA LYS A 60 -15.44 -12.39 -5.46
C LYS A 60 -15.02 -11.20 -4.62
N ALA A 61 -14.29 -10.23 -5.17
CA ALA A 61 -13.74 -9.12 -4.41
C ALA A 61 -14.82 -8.29 -3.71
N ASP A 62 -15.84 -7.86 -4.43
CA ASP A 62 -16.92 -7.04 -3.88
C ASP A 62 -17.71 -7.78 -2.78
N ALA A 63 -18.01 -9.06 -2.99
CA ALA A 63 -18.69 -9.88 -1.99
C ALA A 63 -17.82 -10.06 -0.71
N CYS A 64 -16.52 -10.22 -0.88
CA CYS A 64 -15.57 -10.32 0.22
C CYS A 64 -15.52 -9.02 1.02
N ILE A 65 -15.40 -7.88 0.33
CA ILE A 65 -15.42 -6.54 0.98
C ILE A 65 -16.72 -6.34 1.75
N ALA A 66 -17.86 -6.61 1.13
CA ALA A 66 -19.17 -6.46 1.79
C ALA A 66 -19.29 -7.32 3.04
N ALA A 67 -18.83 -8.57 2.99
CA ALA A 67 -18.84 -9.47 4.15
C ALA A 67 -17.93 -8.97 5.28
N LEU A 68 -16.74 -8.48 4.96
CA LEU A 68 -15.80 -7.93 5.97
C LEU A 68 -16.33 -6.64 6.59
N VAL A 69 -16.92 -5.75 5.80
CA VAL A 69 -17.58 -4.53 6.31
C VAL A 69 -18.73 -4.89 7.25
N ALA A 70 -19.54 -5.89 6.90
CA ALA A 70 -20.63 -6.36 7.77
C ALA A 70 -20.15 -6.95 9.11
N LEU A 71 -18.91 -7.49 9.13
CA LEU A 71 -18.24 -7.95 10.35
C LEU A 71 -17.58 -6.82 11.17
N GLY A 72 -17.68 -5.57 10.71
CA GLY A 72 -17.12 -4.41 11.41
C GLY A 72 -15.79 -3.90 10.88
N TYR A 73 -15.21 -4.52 9.83
CA TYR A 73 -13.97 -4.05 9.20
C TYR A 73 -14.28 -2.95 8.17
N VAL A 74 -14.79 -1.83 8.65
CA VAL A 74 -15.37 -0.73 7.84
C VAL A 74 -14.37 -0.07 6.87
N HIS A 75 -13.08 -0.24 7.08
CA HIS A 75 -12.04 0.30 6.22
C HIS A 75 -11.52 -0.68 5.16
N THR A 76 -12.21 -1.84 5.00
CA THR A 76 -11.84 -2.82 3.98
C THR A 76 -12.07 -2.26 2.58
N VAL A 77 -11.02 -2.27 1.76
CA VAL A 77 -11.06 -1.76 0.38
C VAL A 77 -10.19 -2.62 -0.54
N ALA A 78 -10.50 -2.61 -1.84
CA ALA A 78 -9.57 -3.14 -2.84
C ALA A 78 -8.46 -2.10 -3.08
N ILE A 79 -7.22 -2.47 -2.80
CA ILE A 79 -6.06 -1.59 -2.95
C ILE A 79 -5.30 -1.82 -4.26
N GLY A 80 -5.70 -2.82 -5.05
CA GLY A 80 -5.03 -3.13 -6.31
C GLY A 80 -5.52 -4.45 -6.90
N ARG A 81 -4.81 -4.90 -7.90
CA ARG A 81 -5.07 -6.18 -8.59
C ARG A 81 -3.79 -6.93 -8.89
N ILE A 82 -3.88 -8.24 -8.94
CA ILE A 82 -2.80 -9.08 -9.41
C ILE A 82 -2.76 -9.02 -10.94
N LEU A 83 -1.59 -8.74 -11.49
CA LEU A 83 -1.33 -8.73 -12.92
C LEU A 83 -0.70 -10.07 -13.35
N PRO A 84 -0.78 -10.42 -14.64
CA PRO A 84 0.00 -11.53 -15.17
C PRO A 84 1.49 -11.36 -14.87
N GLN A 85 2.19 -12.48 -14.70
CA GLN A 85 3.63 -12.47 -14.55
C GLN A 85 4.28 -11.80 -15.77
N SER A 86 5.32 -11.02 -15.52
CA SER A 86 6.12 -10.37 -16.55
C SER A 86 7.60 -10.70 -16.35
N ASP A 87 8.41 -10.43 -17.38
CA ASP A 87 9.86 -10.63 -17.34
C ASP A 87 10.61 -9.50 -16.60
N VAL A 88 9.89 -8.48 -16.14
CA VAL A 88 10.44 -7.35 -15.38
C VAL A 88 10.61 -7.77 -13.93
N LEU A 89 11.79 -7.45 -13.36
CA LEU A 89 12.15 -7.84 -11.98
C LEU A 89 11.31 -7.13 -10.92
N GLU A 90 10.89 -5.90 -11.20
CA GLU A 90 10.09 -5.09 -10.28
C GLU A 90 8.61 -5.56 -10.32
N PRO A 91 8.14 -6.22 -9.25
CA PRO A 91 6.82 -6.85 -9.27
C PRO A 91 5.66 -5.89 -9.02
N ILE A 92 5.93 -4.66 -8.52
CA ILE A 92 4.90 -3.74 -8.07
C ILE A 92 4.80 -2.55 -9.02
N VAL A 93 3.57 -2.24 -9.45
CA VAL A 93 3.23 -1.04 -10.22
C VAL A 93 2.29 -0.18 -9.39
N LEU A 94 2.67 1.07 -9.13
CA LEU A 94 1.82 2.05 -8.46
C LEU A 94 0.82 2.64 -9.45
N VAL A 95 -0.39 2.92 -8.95
CA VAL A 95 -1.44 3.63 -9.68
C VAL A 95 -1.99 4.75 -8.79
N ALA A 96 -2.40 5.85 -9.44
CA ALA A 96 -3.04 6.98 -8.76
C ALA A 96 -4.53 6.71 -8.51
#